data_890907487e08aecb3f6ba5cfdc19993d
#
_entry.id   890907487e08aecb3f6ba5cfdc19993d
#
_cell.length_a   1.000
_cell.length_b   1.000
_cell.length_c   1.000
_cell.angle_alpha   90.00
_cell.angle_beta   90.00
_cell.angle_gamma   90.00
#
_symmetry.space_group_name_H-M   'P 1'
#
loop_
_entity.id
_entity.type
_entity.pdbx_description
1 polymer ?
#
loop_
_entity_poly.entity_id
_entity_poly.type
_entity_poly.pdbx_seq_one_letter_code
_entity_poly.pdbx_strand_id
1 'polypeptide(L)'
;PGLLYAGQWQDAESGLCYNRFRYYEPETGMYLVSDPLGLLGGEQTYRYVPNPLGYVDPLGLAICPVMYDWYKYNRSQGMTAAQAHQAIKNTSPQDVLNYALHRQGLSGHNYPIKFKEKFTVGNYKYEVRAHDVNPTAPAGSNSANGPIYRIGRSQSGTNPATNQGYGWEYGSPDGSWHHTSDLKTKSPNYNPGAANDTHIPLPTGTIP
;
A
#
# COMPACT_ATOMS: atom_id res chain seq x y z
N PRO A 1 -1.32 -28.89 8.12
CA PRO A 1 -1.14 -27.51 8.55
C PRO A 1 -1.98 -26.61 7.66
N GLY A 2 -2.95 -25.88 8.25
CA GLY A 2 -3.76 -24.90 7.54
C GLY A 2 -2.90 -23.73 7.05
N LEU A 3 -3.32 -23.07 5.99
CA LEU A 3 -2.71 -21.82 5.54
C LEU A 3 -2.86 -20.77 6.63
N LEU A 4 -1.75 -20.26 7.14
CA LEU A 4 -1.69 -19.19 8.11
C LEU A 4 -1.47 -17.85 7.41
N TYR A 5 -2.10 -16.81 7.93
CA TYR A 5 -1.79 -15.45 7.49
C TYR A 5 -0.41 -15.00 8.01
N ALA A 6 0.20 -14.03 7.35
CA ALA A 6 1.51 -13.53 7.76
C ALA A 6 1.49 -13.02 9.20
N GLY A 7 2.48 -13.45 10.00
CA GLY A 7 2.58 -13.11 11.43
C GLY A 7 1.84 -14.05 12.36
N GLN A 8 1.17 -15.08 11.85
CA GLN A 8 0.46 -16.08 12.67
C GLN A 8 1.32 -17.30 12.95
N TRP A 9 1.17 -17.82 14.15
CA TRP A 9 1.73 -19.10 14.58
C TRP A 9 0.57 -20.01 15.02
N GLN A 10 0.44 -21.18 14.41
CA GLN A 10 -0.60 -22.12 14.79
C GLN A 10 -0.24 -22.85 16.10
N ASP A 11 -1.13 -22.81 17.06
CA ASP A 11 -1.10 -23.67 18.23
C ASP A 11 -1.71 -25.03 17.86
N ALA A 12 -0.88 -26.08 17.90
CA ALA A 12 -1.27 -27.42 17.49
C ALA A 12 -2.28 -28.06 18.44
N GLU A 13 -2.37 -27.64 19.71
CA GLU A 13 -3.28 -28.18 20.70
C GLU A 13 -4.70 -27.63 20.58
N SER A 14 -4.81 -26.31 20.38
CA SER A 14 -6.10 -25.64 20.29
C SER A 14 -6.60 -25.44 18.87
N GLY A 15 -5.71 -25.53 17.85
CA GLY A 15 -6.01 -25.18 16.46
C GLY A 15 -6.08 -23.68 16.18
N LEU A 16 -5.93 -22.84 17.22
CA LEU A 16 -5.95 -21.39 17.10
C LEU A 16 -4.67 -20.84 16.48
N CYS A 17 -4.75 -19.63 15.93
CA CYS A 17 -3.60 -18.92 15.38
C CYS A 17 -3.18 -17.79 16.30
N TYR A 18 -1.96 -17.84 16.81
CA TYR A 18 -1.41 -16.84 17.72
C TYR A 18 -0.82 -15.65 16.96
N ASN A 19 -1.33 -14.46 17.26
CA ASN A 19 -0.86 -13.15 16.73
C ASN A 19 -0.30 -12.29 17.88
N ARG A 20 0.64 -12.80 18.66
CA ARG A 20 1.32 -12.14 19.77
C ARG A 20 0.43 -11.60 20.90
N PHE A 21 -0.54 -10.74 20.63
CA PHE A 21 -1.43 -10.15 21.64
C PHE A 21 -2.84 -10.72 21.60
N ARG A 22 -3.21 -11.45 20.53
CA ARG A 22 -4.53 -12.07 20.39
C ARG A 22 -4.43 -13.46 19.77
N TYR A 23 -5.42 -14.29 20.05
CA TYR A 23 -5.66 -15.54 19.32
C TYR A 23 -6.73 -15.34 18.27
N TYR A 24 -6.43 -15.77 17.07
CA TYR A 24 -7.34 -15.77 15.92
C TYR A 24 -7.90 -17.17 15.73
N GLU A 25 -9.21 -17.27 15.53
CA GLU A 25 -9.92 -18.51 15.27
C GLU A 25 -10.18 -18.68 13.77
N PRO A 26 -9.52 -19.64 13.11
CA PRO A 26 -9.64 -19.81 11.67
C PRO A 26 -11.06 -20.15 11.19
N GLU A 27 -11.85 -20.87 12.02
CA GLU A 27 -13.21 -21.28 11.66
C GLU A 27 -14.18 -20.10 11.58
N THR A 28 -14.09 -19.16 12.49
CA THR A 28 -14.94 -17.97 12.53
C THR A 28 -14.36 -16.78 11.76
N GLY A 29 -13.08 -16.80 11.49
CA GLY A 29 -12.39 -15.70 10.83
C GLY A 29 -12.18 -14.47 11.72
N MET A 30 -12.23 -14.63 13.05
CA MET A 30 -12.18 -13.53 14.01
C MET A 30 -11.17 -13.78 15.15
N TYR A 31 -10.79 -12.72 15.85
CA TYR A 31 -10.08 -12.82 17.12
C TYR A 31 -11.02 -13.24 18.25
N LEU A 32 -10.53 -14.02 19.19
CA LEU A 32 -11.30 -14.48 20.36
C LEU A 32 -11.58 -13.37 21.37
N VAL A 33 -10.77 -12.32 21.37
CA VAL A 33 -10.91 -11.18 22.29
C VAL A 33 -10.94 -9.86 21.52
N SER A 34 -11.60 -8.88 22.10
CA SER A 34 -11.62 -7.52 21.57
C SER A 34 -10.20 -6.95 21.47
N ASP A 35 -9.99 -6.05 20.50
CA ASP A 35 -8.71 -5.36 20.33
C ASP A 35 -8.32 -4.61 21.60
N PRO A 36 -7.10 -4.84 22.16
CA PRO A 36 -6.61 -4.10 23.31
C PRO A 36 -6.49 -2.59 23.08
N LEU A 37 -6.34 -2.16 21.81
CA LEU A 37 -6.35 -0.75 21.42
C LEU A 37 -7.78 -0.19 21.25
N GLY A 38 -8.80 -1.03 21.38
CA GLY A 38 -10.19 -0.66 21.14
C GLY A 38 -10.40 -0.14 19.72
N LEU A 39 -11.13 0.96 19.56
CA LEU A 39 -11.39 1.58 18.26
C LEU A 39 -10.14 2.15 17.56
N LEU A 40 -9.03 2.31 18.26
CA LEU A 40 -7.76 2.74 17.66
C LEU A 40 -7.14 1.63 16.78
N GLY A 41 -7.48 0.35 17.04
CA GLY A 41 -7.08 -0.79 16.21
C GLY A 41 -8.00 -1.03 15.01
N GLY A 42 -9.14 -0.34 14.94
CA GLY A 42 -10.14 -0.45 13.89
C GLY A 42 -11.57 -0.51 14.46
N GLU A 43 -12.57 -0.18 13.63
CA GLU A 43 -13.98 -0.15 14.06
C GLU A 43 -14.52 -1.53 14.47
N GLN A 44 -14.01 -2.58 13.86
CA GLN A 44 -14.41 -3.97 14.15
C GLN A 44 -13.37 -4.65 15.05
N THR A 45 -13.51 -4.48 16.34
CA THR A 45 -12.51 -4.87 17.35
C THR A 45 -12.19 -6.36 17.42
N TYR A 46 -12.98 -7.24 16.83
CA TYR A 46 -12.74 -8.70 16.75
C TYR A 46 -12.26 -9.15 15.37
N ARG A 47 -12.30 -8.30 14.37
CA ARG A 47 -11.90 -8.65 13.00
C ARG A 47 -10.38 -8.73 12.89
N TYR A 48 -9.89 -9.70 12.08
CA TYR A 48 -8.47 -9.78 11.74
C TYR A 48 -8.08 -8.59 10.84
N VAL A 49 -8.46 -8.61 9.58
CA VAL A 49 -8.24 -7.51 8.62
C VAL A 49 -9.37 -7.49 7.58
N PRO A 50 -9.64 -6.36 6.91
CA PRO A 50 -10.69 -6.27 5.89
C PRO A 50 -10.44 -7.17 4.67
N ASN A 51 -9.19 -7.30 4.26
CA ASN A 51 -8.77 -8.14 3.15
C ASN A 51 -7.38 -8.76 3.45
N PRO A 52 -7.30 -10.05 3.81
CA PRO A 52 -6.05 -10.71 4.17
C PRO A 52 -5.07 -10.90 2.99
N LEU A 53 -5.48 -10.63 1.74
CA LEU A 53 -4.58 -10.63 0.59
C LEU A 53 -3.75 -9.33 0.50
N GLY A 54 -4.23 -8.23 1.10
CA GLY A 54 -3.59 -6.92 1.05
C GLY A 54 -3.17 -6.37 2.42
N TYR A 55 -3.61 -7.00 3.50
CA TYR A 55 -3.38 -6.52 4.86
C TYR A 55 -2.99 -7.66 5.79
N VAL A 56 -2.20 -7.35 6.80
CA VAL A 56 -1.82 -8.26 7.87
C VAL A 56 -1.93 -7.55 9.23
N ASP A 57 -2.15 -8.33 10.27
CA ASP A 57 -2.08 -7.85 11.65
C ASP A 57 -1.08 -8.72 12.44
N PRO A 58 0.24 -8.48 12.30
CA PRO A 58 1.27 -9.35 12.88
C PRO A 58 1.30 -9.35 14.40
N LEU A 59 0.74 -8.32 15.02
CA LEU A 59 0.72 -8.17 16.47
C LEU A 59 -0.63 -8.52 17.08
N GLY A 60 -1.69 -8.63 16.28
CA GLY A 60 -3.05 -8.75 16.79
C GLY A 60 -3.53 -7.45 17.48
N LEU A 61 -3.15 -6.27 16.97
CA LEU A 61 -3.45 -4.97 17.56
C LEU A 61 -3.93 -3.93 16.56
N ALA A 62 -3.47 -4.00 15.31
CA ALA A 62 -3.79 -2.98 14.31
C ALA A 62 -3.63 -3.54 12.90
N ILE A 63 -4.50 -3.11 12.02
CA ILE A 63 -4.39 -3.37 10.59
C ILE A 63 -3.18 -2.61 10.06
N CYS A 64 -2.14 -3.33 9.68
CA CYS A 64 -0.98 -2.75 9.02
C CYS A 64 -1.09 -2.97 7.52
N PRO A 65 -1.04 -1.91 6.70
CA PRO A 65 -0.81 -2.08 5.27
C PRO A 65 0.48 -2.87 5.04
N VAL A 66 0.41 -3.90 4.21
CA VAL A 66 1.46 -4.94 4.02
C VAL A 66 2.86 -4.38 3.78
N MET A 67 2.98 -3.11 3.36
CA MET A 67 4.22 -2.59 2.79
C MET A 67 5.37 -2.39 3.80
N TYR A 68 5.13 -1.76 4.95
CA TYR A 68 6.21 -1.46 5.90
C TYR A 68 6.57 -2.64 6.80
N ASP A 69 5.54 -3.31 7.32
CA ASP A 69 5.75 -4.46 8.19
C ASP A 69 6.21 -5.68 7.40
N TRP A 70 5.83 -5.77 6.12
CA TRP A 70 6.30 -6.80 5.21
C TRP A 70 7.83 -6.76 5.00
N TYR A 71 8.42 -5.56 4.87
CA TYR A 71 9.88 -5.45 4.81
C TYR A 71 10.55 -5.93 6.11
N LYS A 72 10.08 -5.44 7.26
CA LYS A 72 10.60 -5.86 8.58
C LYS A 72 10.38 -7.34 8.82
N TYR A 73 9.18 -7.84 8.52
CA TYR A 73 8.86 -9.24 8.63
C TYR A 73 9.79 -10.09 7.77
N ASN A 74 9.94 -9.78 6.49
CA ASN A 74 10.82 -10.51 5.59
C ASN A 74 12.29 -10.49 6.07
N ARG A 75 12.75 -9.37 6.62
CA ARG A 75 14.07 -9.27 7.25
C ARG A 75 14.20 -10.14 8.49
N SER A 76 13.16 -10.20 9.33
CA SER A 76 13.14 -11.04 10.54
C SER A 76 13.10 -12.53 10.22
N GLN A 77 12.55 -12.92 9.06
CA GLN A 77 12.55 -14.29 8.55
C GLN A 77 13.86 -14.68 7.86
N GLY A 78 14.91 -13.87 7.97
CA GLY A 78 16.22 -14.16 7.43
C GLY A 78 16.38 -13.80 5.94
N MET A 79 15.39 -13.19 5.31
CA MET A 79 15.57 -12.68 3.94
C MET A 79 16.70 -11.64 3.90
N THR A 80 17.50 -11.69 2.85
CA THR A 80 18.47 -10.61 2.57
C THR A 80 17.75 -9.31 2.28
N ALA A 81 18.43 -8.18 2.41
CA ALA A 81 17.87 -6.88 2.06
C ALA A 81 17.37 -6.87 0.60
N ALA A 82 18.10 -7.50 -0.33
CA ALA A 82 17.71 -7.60 -1.74
C ALA A 82 16.38 -8.35 -1.92
N GLN A 83 16.20 -9.48 -1.25
CA GLN A 83 14.94 -10.26 -1.31
C GLN A 83 13.76 -9.50 -0.71
N ALA A 84 13.96 -8.85 0.45
CA ALA A 84 12.93 -8.02 1.07
C ALA A 84 12.56 -6.80 0.20
N HIS A 85 13.54 -6.19 -0.48
CA HIS A 85 13.29 -5.12 -1.45
C HIS A 85 12.53 -5.58 -2.68
N GLN A 86 12.83 -6.78 -3.19
CA GLN A 86 12.09 -7.34 -4.32
C GLN A 86 10.61 -7.57 -3.97
N ALA A 87 10.33 -8.02 -2.75
CA ALA A 87 8.96 -8.16 -2.26
C ALA A 87 8.22 -6.81 -2.23
N ILE A 88 8.90 -5.73 -1.78
CA ILE A 88 8.34 -4.38 -1.79
C ILE A 88 8.15 -3.85 -3.22
N LYS A 89 9.03 -4.17 -4.14
CA LYS A 89 8.91 -3.78 -5.55
C LYS A 89 7.58 -4.23 -6.17
N ASN A 90 7.05 -5.35 -5.71
CA ASN A 90 5.80 -5.93 -6.19
C ASN A 90 4.54 -5.34 -5.50
N THR A 91 4.70 -4.39 -4.58
CA THR A 91 3.57 -3.73 -3.90
C THR A 91 2.75 -2.93 -4.91
N SER A 92 1.43 -3.09 -4.86
CA SER A 92 0.52 -2.37 -5.77
C SER A 92 0.44 -0.87 -5.42
N PRO A 93 0.14 0.00 -6.39
CA PRO A 93 -0.12 1.42 -6.12
C PRO A 93 -1.24 1.65 -5.11
N GLN A 94 -2.27 0.82 -5.11
CA GLN A 94 -3.38 0.91 -4.15
C GLN A 94 -2.91 0.66 -2.71
N ASP A 95 -2.03 -0.32 -2.49
CA ASP A 95 -1.47 -0.59 -1.15
C ASP A 95 -0.60 0.57 -0.67
N VAL A 96 0.14 1.20 -1.59
CA VAL A 96 0.93 2.41 -1.28
C VAL A 96 0.02 3.57 -0.86
N LEU A 97 -1.13 3.76 -1.54
CA LEU A 97 -2.12 4.76 -1.18
C LEU A 97 -2.70 4.49 0.20
N ASN A 98 -3.19 3.28 0.43
CA ASN A 98 -3.79 2.88 1.71
C ASN A 98 -2.80 3.06 2.87
N TYR A 99 -1.55 2.67 2.68
CA TYR A 99 -0.50 2.87 3.66
C TYR A 99 -0.25 4.36 3.96
N ALA A 100 -0.21 5.21 2.94
CA ALA A 100 0.00 6.65 3.11
C ALA A 100 -1.15 7.30 3.90
N LEU A 101 -2.39 6.91 3.61
CA LEU A 101 -3.58 7.42 4.28
C LEU A 101 -3.65 6.94 5.74
N HIS A 102 -3.34 5.67 5.98
CA HIS A 102 -3.29 5.10 7.33
C HIS A 102 -2.24 5.79 8.20
N ARG A 103 -1.04 6.08 7.67
CA ARG A 103 0.01 6.81 8.41
C ARG A 103 -0.46 8.18 8.94
N GLN A 104 -1.43 8.79 8.28
CA GLN A 104 -2.03 10.07 8.67
C GLN A 104 -3.28 9.91 9.54
N GLY A 105 -3.60 8.67 9.96
CA GLY A 105 -4.77 8.39 10.81
C GLY A 105 -6.10 8.59 10.10
N LEU A 106 -6.15 8.43 8.77
CA LEU A 106 -7.34 8.71 7.96
C LEU A 106 -8.22 7.49 7.70
N SER A 107 -7.91 6.30 8.27
CA SER A 107 -8.81 5.13 8.21
C SER A 107 -10.19 5.48 8.76
N GLY A 108 -11.25 5.00 8.11
CA GLY A 108 -12.64 5.32 8.45
C GLY A 108 -13.12 6.71 7.99
N HIS A 109 -12.24 7.55 7.48
CA HIS A 109 -12.60 8.89 6.97
C HIS A 109 -12.82 8.88 5.45
N ASN A 110 -13.48 9.91 4.94
CA ASN A 110 -13.57 10.12 3.49
C ASN A 110 -12.20 10.42 2.90
N TYR A 111 -11.99 10.01 1.66
CA TYR A 111 -10.74 10.30 0.94
C TYR A 111 -10.52 11.81 0.81
N PRO A 112 -9.37 12.36 1.26
CA PRO A 112 -9.12 13.79 1.21
C PRO A 112 -8.82 14.26 -0.22
N ILE A 113 -9.41 15.39 -0.62
CA ILE A 113 -9.15 16.05 -1.91
C ILE A 113 -7.74 16.70 -1.92
N LYS A 114 -7.26 17.10 -0.73
CA LYS A 114 -5.92 17.67 -0.54
C LYS A 114 -5.14 16.77 0.39
N PHE A 115 -4.12 16.13 -0.16
CA PHE A 115 -3.28 15.20 0.57
C PHE A 115 -1.87 15.19 -0.02
N LYS A 116 -0.87 15.05 0.84
CA LYS A 116 0.50 14.81 0.41
C LYS A 116 1.26 14.10 1.53
N GLU A 117 1.75 12.93 1.22
CA GLU A 117 2.60 12.14 2.11
C GLU A 117 3.86 11.70 1.37
N LYS A 118 4.99 11.74 2.09
CA LYS A 118 6.28 11.21 1.62
C LYS A 118 6.85 10.28 2.67
N PHE A 119 7.30 9.12 2.25
CA PHE A 119 7.91 8.15 3.13
C PHE A 119 8.92 7.27 2.39
N THR A 120 9.70 6.53 3.16
CA THR A 120 10.71 5.60 2.61
C THR A 120 10.48 4.23 3.21
N VAL A 121 10.50 3.20 2.36
CA VAL A 121 10.46 1.79 2.77
C VAL A 121 11.59 1.06 2.07
N GLY A 122 12.52 0.51 2.84
CA GLY A 122 13.73 -0.08 2.30
C GLY A 122 14.53 0.93 1.48
N ASN A 123 14.79 0.60 0.22
CA ASN A 123 15.49 1.49 -0.72
C ASN A 123 14.55 2.28 -1.65
N TYR A 124 13.23 2.24 -1.40
CA TYR A 124 12.25 3.00 -2.17
C TYR A 124 11.78 4.24 -1.42
N LYS A 125 11.76 5.36 -2.12
CA LYS A 125 11.08 6.59 -1.72
C LYS A 125 9.71 6.61 -2.39
N TYR A 126 8.69 6.97 -1.63
CA TYR A 126 7.31 7.09 -2.10
C TYR A 126 6.81 8.51 -1.92
N GLU A 127 5.95 8.94 -2.84
CA GLU A 127 5.18 10.17 -2.71
C GLU A 127 3.74 9.87 -3.15
N VAL A 128 2.79 10.09 -2.24
CA VAL A 128 1.36 10.03 -2.52
C VAL A 128 0.80 11.43 -2.37
N ARG A 129 0.05 11.89 -3.36
CA ARG A 129 -0.58 13.20 -3.34
C ARG A 129 -1.94 13.19 -4.00
N ALA A 130 -2.91 13.88 -3.39
CA ALA A 130 -4.17 14.22 -3.99
C ALA A 130 -4.06 15.55 -4.73
N HIS A 131 -4.73 15.65 -5.86
CA HIS A 131 -4.93 16.88 -6.62
C HIS A 131 -6.41 17.08 -6.86
N ASP A 132 -6.85 18.30 -6.73
CA ASP A 132 -8.16 18.72 -7.20
C ASP A 132 -8.26 18.67 -8.72
N VAL A 133 -9.47 18.81 -9.24
CA VAL A 133 -9.73 18.87 -10.68
C VAL A 133 -8.79 19.88 -11.37
N ASN A 134 -8.21 19.49 -12.49
CA ASN A 134 -7.36 20.36 -13.28
C ASN A 134 -8.09 20.78 -14.57
N PRO A 135 -8.67 21.99 -14.63
CA PRO A 135 -9.43 22.44 -15.81
C PRO A 135 -8.56 22.64 -17.06
N THR A 136 -7.23 22.67 -16.91
CA THR A 136 -6.30 22.79 -18.05
C THR A 136 -5.79 21.44 -18.55
N ALA A 137 -6.20 20.33 -17.91
CA ALA A 137 -5.87 19.00 -18.39
C ALA A 137 -6.63 18.67 -19.69
N PRO A 138 -6.12 17.74 -20.50
CA PRO A 138 -6.80 17.30 -21.71
C PRO A 138 -8.24 16.89 -21.44
N ALA A 139 -9.17 17.34 -22.27
CA ALA A 139 -10.58 16.99 -22.15
C ALA A 139 -10.78 15.46 -22.14
N GLY A 140 -11.61 14.98 -21.23
CA GLY A 140 -11.84 13.54 -21.03
C GLY A 140 -10.79 12.81 -20.20
N SER A 141 -9.69 13.46 -19.80
CA SER A 141 -8.71 12.85 -18.89
C SER A 141 -9.25 12.75 -17.45
N ASN A 142 -8.73 11.81 -16.67
CA ASN A 142 -9.10 11.63 -15.28
C ASN A 142 -8.94 12.93 -14.47
N SER A 143 -7.84 13.66 -14.70
CA SER A 143 -7.55 14.90 -13.99
C SER A 143 -8.47 16.08 -14.39
N ALA A 144 -9.06 16.04 -15.58
CA ALA A 144 -10.06 17.04 -16.03
C ALA A 144 -11.46 16.73 -15.48
N ASN A 145 -11.75 15.46 -15.20
CA ASN A 145 -13.08 14.99 -14.80
C ASN A 145 -13.32 15.04 -13.29
N GLY A 146 -12.27 15.16 -12.47
CA GLY A 146 -12.44 15.18 -11.01
C GLY A 146 -11.11 15.20 -10.26
N PRO A 147 -11.18 15.21 -8.93
CA PRO A 147 -10.00 15.08 -8.09
C PRO A 147 -9.37 13.68 -8.25
N ILE A 148 -8.04 13.63 -8.19
CA ILE A 148 -7.27 12.42 -8.43
C ILE A 148 -6.20 12.21 -7.36
N TYR A 149 -5.78 10.95 -7.19
CA TYR A 149 -4.51 10.62 -6.55
C TYR A 149 -3.41 10.37 -7.58
N ARG A 150 -2.21 10.76 -7.22
CA ARG A 150 -1.00 10.38 -7.91
C ARG A 150 -0.04 9.71 -6.94
N ILE A 151 0.37 8.49 -7.26
CA ILE A 151 1.20 7.64 -6.41
C ILE A 151 2.51 7.43 -7.13
N GLY A 152 3.58 7.94 -6.55
CA GLY A 152 4.92 7.83 -7.12
C GLY A 152 5.86 7.04 -6.23
N ARG A 153 6.83 6.37 -6.85
CA ARG A 153 7.96 5.75 -6.19
C ARG A 153 9.26 5.99 -6.96
N SER A 154 10.39 5.95 -6.24
CA SER A 154 11.72 5.98 -6.84
C SER A 154 12.66 5.12 -6.02
N GLN A 155 13.41 4.26 -6.68
CA GLN A 155 14.46 3.47 -6.04
C GLN A 155 15.68 4.35 -5.74
N SER A 156 16.24 4.24 -4.55
CA SER A 156 17.49 4.91 -4.18
C SER A 156 18.69 4.22 -4.82
N GLY A 157 19.71 5.00 -5.16
CA GLY A 157 20.93 4.48 -5.78
C GLY A 157 21.05 4.75 -7.26
N THR A 158 22.02 4.12 -7.89
CA THR A 158 22.35 4.26 -9.31
C THR A 158 21.91 3.01 -10.07
N ASN A 159 21.23 3.19 -11.18
CA ASN A 159 20.88 2.11 -12.09
C ASN A 159 22.14 1.62 -12.83
N PRO A 160 22.56 0.36 -12.66
CA PRO A 160 23.79 -0.16 -13.27
C PRO A 160 23.78 -0.11 -14.80
N ALA A 161 22.59 -0.17 -15.42
CA ALA A 161 22.47 -0.19 -16.87
C ALA A 161 22.68 1.19 -17.51
N THR A 162 22.38 2.28 -16.77
CA THR A 162 22.45 3.65 -17.30
C THR A 162 23.48 4.52 -16.61
N ASN A 163 24.04 4.05 -15.51
CA ASN A 163 24.90 4.79 -14.59
C ASN A 163 24.28 6.11 -14.09
N GLN A 164 22.96 6.18 -14.04
CA GLN A 164 22.17 7.29 -13.55
C GLN A 164 21.25 6.86 -12.41
N GLY A 165 20.69 7.80 -11.65
CA GLY A 165 19.67 7.50 -10.65
C GLY A 165 18.45 6.82 -11.29
N TYR A 166 17.81 5.95 -10.51
CA TYR A 166 16.53 5.36 -10.91
C TYR A 166 15.48 6.44 -11.03
N GLY A 167 14.90 6.87 -11.99
CA GLY A 167 13.86 7.90 -12.08
C GLY A 167 12.65 7.63 -11.18
N TRP A 168 11.64 8.45 -11.31
CA TRP A 168 10.34 8.22 -10.68
C TRP A 168 9.48 7.34 -11.58
N GLU A 169 8.76 6.41 -10.95
CA GLU A 169 7.68 5.64 -11.53
C GLU A 169 6.36 6.06 -10.89
N TYR A 170 5.28 6.03 -11.64
CA TYR A 170 3.93 6.34 -11.16
C TYR A 170 2.99 5.16 -11.39
N GLY A 171 2.16 4.87 -10.39
CA GLY A 171 1.28 3.72 -10.39
C GLY A 171 -0.05 3.97 -11.10
N SER A 172 -0.60 2.92 -11.70
CA SER A 172 -1.94 2.85 -12.29
C SER A 172 -2.86 1.92 -11.50
N PRO A 173 -4.18 2.00 -11.65
CA PRO A 173 -5.14 1.16 -10.94
C PRO A 173 -5.00 -0.34 -11.22
N ASP A 174 -4.46 -0.71 -12.37
CA ASP A 174 -4.21 -2.10 -12.78
C ASP A 174 -3.00 -2.75 -12.07
N GLY A 175 -2.32 -2.00 -11.21
CA GLY A 175 -1.13 -2.43 -10.50
C GLY A 175 0.20 -2.14 -11.20
N SER A 176 0.16 -1.59 -12.41
CA SER A 176 1.35 -1.25 -13.19
C SER A 176 2.09 -0.02 -12.66
N TRP A 177 3.40 0.03 -12.90
CA TRP A 177 4.24 1.19 -12.62
C TRP A 177 4.89 1.70 -13.91
N HIS A 178 4.71 2.98 -14.19
CA HIS A 178 5.18 3.62 -15.42
C HIS A 178 6.29 4.61 -15.11
N HIS A 179 7.40 4.51 -15.81
CA HIS A 179 8.52 5.43 -15.64
C HIS A 179 8.16 6.84 -16.13
N THR A 180 8.78 7.86 -15.55
CA THR A 180 8.52 9.26 -15.90
C THR A 180 8.70 9.57 -17.38
N SER A 181 9.58 8.84 -18.09
CA SER A 181 9.77 8.98 -19.54
C SER A 181 8.51 8.65 -20.33
N ASP A 182 7.72 7.67 -19.84
CA ASP A 182 6.52 7.20 -20.52
C ASP A 182 5.35 8.21 -20.40
N LEU A 183 5.46 9.12 -19.43
CA LEU A 183 4.40 10.06 -19.04
C LEU A 183 4.62 11.48 -19.56
N LYS A 184 5.76 11.77 -20.17
CA LYS A 184 6.10 13.10 -20.70
C LYS A 184 5.86 13.19 -22.20
N THR A 185 5.01 14.11 -22.63
CA THR A 185 4.63 14.31 -24.05
C THR A 185 5.79 14.54 -25.00
N LYS A 186 6.93 15.04 -24.50
CA LYS A 186 8.15 15.26 -25.30
C LYS A 186 9.10 14.05 -25.31
N SER A 187 8.76 12.97 -24.62
CA SER A 187 9.57 11.76 -24.60
C SER A 187 9.29 10.88 -25.82
N PRO A 188 10.30 10.24 -26.41
CA PRO A 188 10.08 9.25 -27.47
C PRO A 188 9.28 8.03 -27.00
N ASN A 189 9.25 7.78 -25.69
CA ASN A 189 8.51 6.65 -25.08
C ASN A 189 7.12 7.08 -24.57
N TYR A 190 6.63 8.27 -24.92
CA TYR A 190 5.37 8.79 -24.40
C TYR A 190 4.19 7.85 -24.68
N ASN A 191 3.51 7.46 -23.59
CA ASN A 191 2.29 6.68 -23.62
C ASN A 191 1.13 7.49 -23.03
N PRO A 192 0.20 8.00 -23.85
CA PRO A 192 -0.91 8.84 -23.38
C PRO A 192 -1.89 8.09 -22.47
N GLY A 193 -2.10 6.79 -22.69
CA GLY A 193 -2.92 5.94 -21.81
C GLY A 193 -2.31 5.87 -20.42
N ALA A 194 -1.07 5.46 -20.32
CA ALA A 194 -0.36 5.41 -19.04
C ALA A 194 -0.31 6.78 -18.34
N ALA A 195 -0.12 7.86 -19.10
CA ALA A 195 -0.12 9.22 -18.54
C ALA A 195 -1.47 9.59 -17.92
N ASN A 196 -2.59 9.16 -18.50
CA ASN A 196 -3.92 9.32 -17.95
C ASN A 196 -4.15 8.40 -16.73
N ASP A 197 -3.79 7.12 -16.84
CA ASP A 197 -4.07 6.10 -15.83
C ASP A 197 -3.29 6.31 -14.53
N THR A 198 -2.11 6.96 -14.60
CA THR A 198 -1.37 7.38 -13.39
C THR A 198 -2.02 8.55 -12.63
N HIS A 199 -3.10 9.13 -13.15
CA HIS A 199 -3.99 10.06 -12.46
C HIS A 199 -5.24 9.29 -12.01
N ILE A 200 -5.13 8.61 -10.87
CA ILE A 200 -6.15 7.70 -10.35
C ILE A 200 -7.34 8.51 -9.83
N PRO A 201 -8.56 8.33 -10.34
CA PRO A 201 -9.73 9.02 -9.80
C PRO A 201 -9.87 8.80 -8.30
N LEU A 202 -10.33 9.83 -7.58
CA LEU A 202 -10.54 9.73 -6.14
C LEU A 202 -11.56 8.63 -5.85
N PRO A 203 -11.24 7.63 -5.01
CA PRO A 203 -12.20 6.60 -4.63
C PRO A 203 -13.39 7.22 -3.89
N THR A 204 -14.56 6.64 -4.05
CA THR A 204 -15.76 6.99 -3.29
C THR A 204 -15.86 6.14 -2.03
N GLY A 205 -16.45 6.69 -0.97
CA GLY A 205 -16.61 6.02 0.31
C GLY A 205 -15.52 6.37 1.33
N THR A 206 -15.37 5.51 2.33
CA THR A 206 -14.39 5.67 3.41
C THR A 206 -13.12 4.87 3.14
N ILE A 207 -12.02 5.38 3.65
CA ILE A 207 -10.70 4.72 3.64
C ILE A 207 -10.78 3.47 4.51
N PRO A 208 -10.40 2.30 4.01
CA PRO A 208 -10.43 1.05 4.78
C PRO A 208 -9.52 1.08 5.99
#